data_ecb807062480f82870168b7f7f2eca86
#
_entry.id   ecb807062480f82870168b7f7f2eca86
#
_cell.length_a   1.000
_cell.length_b   1.000
_cell.length_c   1.000
_cell.angle_alpha   90.00
_cell.angle_beta   90.00
_cell.angle_gamma   90.00
#
_symmetry.space_group_name_H-M   'P 1'
#
loop_
_entity.id
_entity.type
_entity.pdbx_description
1 polymer ?
#
loop_
_entity_poly.entity_id
_entity_poly.type
_entity_poly.pdbx_seq_one_letter_code
_entity_poly.pdbx_strand_id
1 'polypeptide(L)'
;RRTILVFTLEESSNKVDMAAITRYSFGSLIKSVWDKEKEPDQMKALVDYLKLKNPKKIGINISDTYGIADGLSVTDHKLLMNYLPIPLKTRVVSSEPLAVSWVETRTEKEMTLFSHLTEITHNIIKEAFSTGVITPGVTTTDEVVWWMREKVSSMGLKTWFHPTIDVQRADDSDLYAFDAKQKFDIIQP
;
A
#
# COMPACT_ATOMS: atom_id res chain seq x y z
N ARG A 1 10.43 18.89 -16.19
CA ARG A 1 9.26 18.55 -15.35
C ARG A 1 8.66 17.27 -15.92
N ARG A 2 8.55 16.20 -15.14
CA ARG A 2 7.83 14.95 -15.51
C ARG A 2 6.39 15.14 -15.13
N THR A 3 5.47 15.00 -16.08
CA THR A 3 4.03 14.95 -15.78
C THR A 3 3.68 13.51 -15.48
N ILE A 4 3.18 13.24 -14.29
CA ILE A 4 2.64 11.95 -13.91
C ILE A 4 1.13 12.01 -14.20
N LEU A 5 0.65 11.07 -14.99
CA LEU A 5 -0.76 10.89 -15.27
C LEU A 5 -1.23 9.66 -14.48
N VAL A 6 -2.17 9.85 -13.58
CA VAL A 6 -2.86 8.75 -12.92
C VAL A 6 -4.21 8.60 -13.60
N PHE A 7 -4.50 7.40 -14.06
CA PHE A 7 -5.77 7.03 -14.63
C PHE A 7 -6.47 6.05 -13.70
N THR A 8 -7.65 6.39 -13.22
CA THR A 8 -8.48 5.46 -12.46
C THR A 8 -9.62 4.97 -13.36
N LEU A 9 -9.91 3.68 -13.28
CA LEU A 9 -10.93 3.01 -14.10
C LEU A 9 -12.30 2.95 -13.41
N GLU A 10 -12.47 3.56 -12.23
CA GLU A 10 -13.72 3.52 -11.49
C GLU A 10 -14.72 4.56 -12.02
N GLU A 11 -15.92 4.11 -12.38
CA GLU A 11 -16.99 4.96 -12.91
C GLU A 11 -17.47 6.06 -11.95
N SER A 12 -17.33 5.86 -10.65
CA SER A 12 -17.77 6.80 -9.60
C SER A 12 -16.79 7.92 -9.30
N SER A 13 -15.58 7.85 -9.82
CA SER A 13 -14.43 8.58 -9.30
C SER A 13 -14.25 9.99 -9.86
N ASN A 14 -14.89 10.35 -10.97
CA ASN A 14 -14.59 11.60 -11.67
C ASN A 14 -14.72 12.89 -10.84
N LYS A 15 -15.56 12.93 -9.80
CA LYS A 15 -15.68 14.11 -8.93
C LYS A 15 -15.05 13.91 -7.53
N VAL A 16 -15.12 12.70 -7.02
CA VAL A 16 -14.68 12.39 -5.65
C VAL A 16 -13.17 12.25 -5.58
N ASP A 17 -12.54 11.62 -6.56
CA ASP A 17 -11.09 11.41 -6.59
C ASP A 17 -10.33 12.68 -6.93
N MET A 18 -10.87 13.55 -7.78
CA MET A 18 -10.26 14.86 -8.01
C MET A 18 -10.27 15.73 -6.76
N ALA A 19 -11.28 15.61 -5.90
CA ALA A 19 -11.30 16.32 -4.62
C ALA A 19 -10.30 15.72 -3.61
N ALA A 20 -10.09 14.42 -3.63
CA ALA A 20 -9.08 13.75 -2.81
C ALA A 20 -7.66 14.09 -3.30
N ILE A 21 -7.43 14.03 -4.60
CA ILE A 21 -6.15 14.35 -5.26
C ILE A 21 -5.77 15.82 -5.06
N THR A 22 -6.72 16.76 -5.11
CA THR A 22 -6.47 18.19 -4.85
C THR A 22 -6.10 18.45 -3.40
N ARG A 23 -6.53 17.59 -2.49
CA ARG A 23 -6.19 17.68 -1.05
C ARG A 23 -4.73 17.34 -0.75
N TYR A 24 -4.10 16.55 -1.61
CA TYR A 24 -2.69 16.16 -1.49
C TYR A 24 -1.88 16.92 -2.53
N SER A 25 -1.49 18.10 -2.44
CA SER A 25 -0.48 18.89 -3.24
C SER A 25 -0.09 18.40 -4.66
N PHE A 26 -0.68 17.33 -5.16
CA PHE A 26 -0.43 16.69 -6.46
C PHE A 26 -1.39 17.16 -7.56
N GLY A 27 -2.40 17.97 -7.22
CA GLY A 27 -3.47 18.37 -8.13
C GLY A 27 -3.01 19.05 -9.42
N SER A 28 -1.81 19.65 -9.44
CA SER A 28 -1.23 20.22 -10.66
C SER A 28 -0.55 19.18 -11.56
N LEU A 29 -0.24 17.99 -11.04
CA LEU A 29 0.46 16.91 -11.74
C LEU A 29 -0.50 15.83 -12.24
N ILE A 30 -1.67 15.71 -11.62
CA ILE A 30 -2.69 14.73 -11.93
C ILE A 30 -3.83 15.42 -12.68
N LYS A 31 -4.27 14.83 -13.79
CA LYS A 31 -5.34 15.39 -14.62
C LYS A 31 -6.38 14.31 -14.91
N SER A 32 -7.66 14.64 -14.69
CA SER A 32 -8.73 13.87 -15.29
C SER A 32 -8.81 14.21 -16.77
N VAL A 33 -8.79 13.19 -17.61
CA VAL A 33 -8.80 13.34 -19.08
C VAL A 33 -10.03 12.70 -19.72
N TRP A 34 -10.85 12.04 -18.92
CA TRP A 34 -12.07 11.39 -19.39
C TRP A 34 -13.32 12.16 -18.95
N ASP A 35 -14.21 12.37 -19.92
CA ASP A 35 -15.51 12.96 -19.73
C ASP A 35 -16.51 12.05 -20.44
N LYS A 36 -17.31 11.32 -19.67
CA LYS A 36 -18.24 10.28 -20.14
C LYS A 36 -19.31 10.86 -21.09
N GLU A 37 -19.68 12.12 -20.93
CA GLU A 37 -20.66 12.77 -21.80
C GLU A 37 -20.11 13.07 -23.20
N LYS A 38 -18.79 13.30 -23.30
CA LYS A 38 -18.13 13.60 -24.57
C LYS A 38 -17.61 12.34 -25.26
N GLU A 39 -17.10 11.39 -24.48
CA GLU A 39 -16.57 10.12 -24.99
C GLU A 39 -16.99 9.01 -24.04
N PRO A 40 -18.00 8.21 -24.39
CA PRO A 40 -18.45 7.10 -23.55
C PRO A 40 -17.39 6.01 -23.33
N ASP A 41 -16.45 5.87 -24.28
CA ASP A 41 -15.39 4.88 -24.21
C ASP A 41 -14.16 5.45 -23.51
N GLN A 42 -13.95 5.02 -22.26
CA GLN A 42 -12.84 5.45 -21.42
C GLN A 42 -11.47 5.11 -22.00
N MET A 43 -11.31 3.90 -22.56
CA MET A 43 -10.04 3.50 -23.15
C MET A 43 -9.71 4.28 -24.41
N LYS A 44 -10.70 4.60 -25.20
CA LYS A 44 -10.55 5.49 -26.36
C LYS A 44 -10.10 6.88 -25.93
N ALA A 45 -10.74 7.47 -24.91
CA ALA A 45 -10.34 8.76 -24.35
C ALA A 45 -8.86 8.76 -23.88
N LEU A 46 -8.46 7.71 -23.16
CA LEU A 46 -7.08 7.53 -22.71
C LEU A 46 -6.10 7.47 -23.89
N VAL A 47 -6.40 6.64 -24.86
CA VAL A 47 -5.50 6.44 -26.01
C VAL A 47 -5.41 7.70 -26.89
N ASP A 48 -6.50 8.41 -27.08
CA ASP A 48 -6.49 9.67 -27.84
C ASP A 48 -5.67 10.75 -27.10
N TYR A 49 -5.74 10.79 -25.76
CA TYR A 49 -4.87 11.63 -24.95
C TYR A 49 -3.40 11.23 -25.06
N LEU A 50 -3.07 9.93 -25.02
CA LEU A 50 -1.72 9.43 -25.20
C LEU A 50 -1.16 9.76 -26.60
N LYS A 51 -1.97 9.66 -27.65
CA LYS A 51 -1.59 10.10 -29.01
C LYS A 51 -1.26 11.59 -29.06
N LEU A 52 -2.11 12.43 -28.46
CA LEU A 52 -1.90 13.87 -28.37
C LEU A 52 -0.60 14.22 -27.63
N LYS A 53 -0.29 13.52 -26.52
CA LYS A 53 0.90 13.78 -25.72
C LYS A 53 2.16 13.14 -26.28
N ASN A 54 2.03 12.11 -27.09
CA ASN A 54 3.11 11.36 -27.71
C ASN A 54 4.27 11.04 -26.72
N PRO A 55 4.01 10.40 -25.56
CA PRO A 55 5.01 10.17 -24.54
C PRO A 55 6.11 9.22 -25.04
N LYS A 56 7.33 9.38 -24.53
CA LYS A 56 8.46 8.48 -24.82
C LYS A 56 8.33 7.13 -24.08
N LYS A 57 7.72 7.13 -22.90
CA LYS A 57 7.45 5.95 -22.08
C LYS A 57 6.05 6.06 -21.47
N ILE A 58 5.36 4.94 -21.40
CA ILE A 58 4.04 4.79 -20.77
C ILE A 58 4.22 3.79 -19.64
N GLY A 59 4.27 4.28 -18.39
CA GLY A 59 4.34 3.41 -17.21
C GLY A 59 2.98 2.86 -16.87
N ILE A 60 2.89 1.56 -16.65
CA ILE A 60 1.70 0.86 -16.15
C ILE A 60 2.04 0.06 -14.90
N ASN A 61 1.05 -0.15 -14.03
CA ASN A 61 1.24 -0.86 -12.77
C ASN A 61 1.26 -2.38 -12.99
N ILE A 62 2.39 -2.87 -13.45
CA ILE A 62 2.74 -4.28 -13.54
C ILE A 62 4.10 -4.49 -12.88
N SER A 63 4.25 -5.57 -12.11
CA SER A 63 5.49 -5.91 -11.42
C SER A 63 5.57 -7.42 -11.23
N ASP A 64 6.75 -7.98 -11.48
CA ASP A 64 7.07 -9.38 -11.20
C ASP A 64 7.64 -9.56 -9.76
N THR A 65 7.92 -8.45 -9.05
CA THR A 65 8.66 -8.46 -7.78
C THR A 65 7.82 -7.92 -6.62
N TYR A 66 7.10 -6.82 -6.82
CA TYR A 66 6.39 -6.11 -5.76
C TYR A 66 4.89 -6.05 -6.01
N GLY A 67 4.09 -6.81 -5.25
CA GLY A 67 2.64 -6.83 -5.37
C GLY A 67 1.99 -5.44 -5.20
N ILE A 68 2.61 -4.55 -4.43
CA ILE A 68 2.12 -3.16 -4.28
C ILE A 68 2.26 -2.34 -5.58
N ALA A 69 3.14 -2.74 -6.48
CA ALA A 69 3.35 -2.10 -7.78
C ALA A 69 2.62 -2.82 -8.92
N ASP A 70 1.94 -3.95 -8.64
CA ASP A 70 1.22 -4.79 -9.59
C ASP A 70 -0.30 -4.62 -9.40
N GLY A 71 -0.81 -3.45 -9.74
CA GLY A 71 -2.21 -3.08 -9.53
C GLY A 71 -3.09 -3.12 -10.79
N LEU A 72 -2.53 -3.38 -11.97
CA LEU A 72 -3.28 -3.44 -13.20
C LEU A 72 -3.79 -4.86 -13.45
N SER A 73 -5.11 -5.03 -13.57
CA SER A 73 -5.65 -6.37 -13.88
C SER A 73 -5.21 -6.85 -15.27
N VAL A 74 -5.12 -8.16 -15.46
CA VAL A 74 -4.81 -8.76 -16.75
C VAL A 74 -5.82 -8.35 -17.83
N THR A 75 -7.09 -8.17 -17.44
CA THR A 75 -8.16 -7.73 -18.35
C THR A 75 -7.91 -6.31 -18.82
N ASP A 76 -7.61 -5.39 -17.91
CA ASP A 76 -7.36 -3.99 -18.25
C ASP A 76 -6.06 -3.82 -19.05
N HIS A 77 -5.03 -4.60 -18.72
CA HIS A 77 -3.81 -4.65 -19.52
C HIS A 77 -4.09 -5.07 -20.97
N LYS A 78 -4.84 -6.17 -21.16
CA LYS A 78 -5.21 -6.64 -22.51
C LYS A 78 -6.04 -5.60 -23.25
N LEU A 79 -7.02 -4.98 -22.55
CA LEU A 79 -7.87 -3.96 -23.11
C LEU A 79 -7.03 -2.75 -23.57
N LEU A 80 -6.19 -2.22 -22.72
CA LEU A 80 -5.27 -1.12 -23.05
C LEU A 80 -4.41 -1.46 -24.28
N MET A 81 -3.79 -2.64 -24.26
CA MET A 81 -2.92 -3.08 -25.37
C MET A 81 -3.69 -3.23 -26.68
N ASN A 82 -4.98 -3.59 -26.66
CA ASN A 82 -5.80 -3.67 -27.87
C ASN A 82 -6.08 -2.28 -28.46
N TYR A 83 -6.31 -1.28 -27.61
CA TYR A 83 -6.62 0.08 -28.05
C TYR A 83 -5.36 0.87 -28.48
N LEU A 84 -4.19 0.59 -27.91
CA LEU A 84 -2.96 1.31 -28.24
C LEU A 84 -2.51 1.02 -29.67
N PRO A 85 -2.16 2.05 -30.45
CA PRO A 85 -1.50 1.87 -31.74
C PRO A 85 -0.07 1.32 -31.55
N ILE A 86 0.45 0.59 -32.54
CA ILE A 86 1.76 -0.07 -32.49
C ILE A 86 2.88 0.83 -31.96
N PRO A 87 3.03 2.09 -32.42
CA PRO A 87 4.10 2.97 -31.95
C PRO A 87 4.03 3.31 -30.45
N LEU A 88 2.85 3.24 -29.83
CA LEU A 88 2.67 3.47 -28.40
C LEU A 88 2.79 2.17 -27.60
N LYS A 89 2.39 1.03 -28.16
CA LYS A 89 2.57 -0.29 -27.51
C LYS A 89 4.02 -0.57 -27.12
N THR A 90 4.96 -0.24 -28.01
CA THR A 90 6.39 -0.46 -27.78
C THR A 90 7.00 0.46 -26.71
N ARG A 91 6.23 1.45 -26.24
CA ARG A 91 6.64 2.39 -25.18
C ARG A 91 6.09 2.04 -23.82
N VAL A 92 5.27 1.00 -23.72
CA VAL A 92 4.70 0.53 -22.46
C VAL A 92 5.80 -0.15 -21.65
N VAL A 93 5.94 0.25 -20.39
CA VAL A 93 6.93 -0.26 -19.45
C VAL A 93 6.30 -0.38 -18.06
N SER A 94 6.89 -1.19 -17.19
CA SER A 94 6.50 -1.22 -15.77
C SER A 94 6.74 0.15 -15.11
N SER A 95 5.79 0.59 -14.29
CA SER A 95 5.95 1.75 -13.41
C SER A 95 6.47 1.37 -12.02
N GLU A 96 6.89 0.12 -11.79
CA GLU A 96 7.41 -0.38 -10.53
C GLU A 96 8.42 0.58 -9.87
N PRO A 97 9.48 1.07 -10.54
CA PRO A 97 10.44 1.98 -9.91
C PRO A 97 9.80 3.28 -9.39
N LEU A 98 8.74 3.74 -10.06
CA LEU A 98 8.00 4.94 -9.63
C LEU A 98 7.14 4.61 -8.40
N ALA A 99 6.41 3.50 -8.42
CA ALA A 99 5.55 3.08 -7.35
C ALA A 99 6.36 2.79 -6.07
N VAL A 100 7.46 2.05 -6.18
CA VAL A 100 8.37 1.75 -5.06
C VAL A 100 8.97 3.03 -4.50
N SER A 101 9.54 3.89 -5.35
CA SER A 101 10.11 5.18 -4.91
C SER A 101 9.09 6.04 -4.17
N TRP A 102 7.84 6.03 -4.60
CA TRP A 102 6.77 6.77 -3.91
C TRP A 102 6.54 6.21 -2.51
N VAL A 103 6.37 4.91 -2.39
CA VAL A 103 6.09 4.26 -1.10
C VAL A 103 7.26 4.41 -0.13
N GLU A 104 8.50 4.40 -0.61
CA GLU A 104 9.71 4.56 0.19
C GLU A 104 10.00 6.02 0.58
N THR A 105 9.49 6.99 -0.17
CA THR A 105 9.76 8.41 0.10
C THR A 105 8.85 8.94 1.21
N ARG A 106 9.43 9.67 2.15
CA ARG A 106 8.72 10.38 3.23
C ARG A 106 8.91 11.89 3.09
N THR A 107 7.85 12.63 3.35
CA THR A 107 7.91 14.10 3.45
C THR A 107 8.48 14.51 4.81
N GLU A 108 8.96 15.75 4.94
CA GLU A 108 9.43 16.30 6.22
C GLU A 108 8.36 16.22 7.31
N LYS A 109 7.09 16.46 6.95
CA LYS A 109 5.96 16.36 7.89
C LYS A 109 5.73 14.93 8.36
N GLU A 110 5.84 13.96 7.45
CA GLU A 110 5.74 12.54 7.80
C GLU A 110 6.91 12.11 8.68
N MET A 111 8.13 12.59 8.43
CA MET A 111 9.31 12.28 9.26
C MET A 111 9.13 12.72 10.71
N THR A 112 8.55 13.90 10.94
CA THR A 112 8.24 14.37 12.28
C THR A 112 7.24 13.47 13.01
N LEU A 113 6.17 13.04 12.31
CA LEU A 113 5.17 12.12 12.86
C LEU A 113 5.73 10.70 13.04
N PHE A 114 6.60 10.27 12.13
CA PHE A 114 7.16 8.92 12.13
C PHE A 114 8.00 8.64 13.38
N SER A 115 8.83 9.58 13.81
CA SER A 115 9.59 9.46 15.05
C SER A 115 8.69 9.28 16.26
N HIS A 116 7.60 10.06 16.34
CA HIS A 116 6.63 9.96 17.43
C HIS A 116 5.86 8.62 17.41
N LEU A 117 5.43 8.16 16.22
CA LEU A 117 4.77 6.86 16.08
C LEU A 117 5.69 5.70 16.45
N THR A 118 6.97 5.81 16.11
CA THR A 118 7.99 4.81 16.50
C THR A 118 8.14 4.74 18.02
N GLU A 119 8.18 5.88 18.70
CA GLU A 119 8.24 5.94 20.18
C GLU A 119 7.00 5.30 20.81
N ILE A 120 5.80 5.63 20.32
CA ILE A 120 4.54 5.01 20.77
C ILE A 120 4.61 3.48 20.60
N THR A 121 5.03 3.02 19.44
CA THR A 121 5.15 1.58 19.13
C THR A 121 6.09 0.88 20.08
N HIS A 122 7.28 1.43 20.33
CA HIS A 122 8.24 0.88 21.27
C HIS A 122 7.71 0.85 22.70
N ASN A 123 6.98 1.88 23.13
CA ASN A 123 6.37 1.92 24.46
C ASN A 123 5.28 0.84 24.61
N ILE A 124 4.44 0.63 23.58
CA ILE A 124 3.45 -0.45 23.57
C ILE A 124 4.12 -1.82 23.67
N ILE A 125 5.16 -2.06 22.87
CA ILE A 125 5.94 -3.32 22.92
C ILE A 125 6.56 -3.52 24.31
N LYS A 126 7.21 -2.52 24.86
CA LYS A 126 7.82 -2.58 26.18
C LYS A 126 6.82 -2.89 27.30
N GLU A 127 5.64 -2.28 27.23
CA GLU A 127 4.56 -2.52 28.21
C GLU A 127 3.97 -3.92 28.03
N ALA A 128 3.76 -4.37 26.77
CA ALA A 128 3.24 -5.68 26.45
C ALA A 128 4.12 -6.83 26.99
N PHE A 129 5.44 -6.65 26.97
CA PHE A 129 6.41 -7.62 27.50
C PHE A 129 6.80 -7.35 28.96
N SER A 130 5.94 -6.72 29.74
CA SER A 130 6.17 -6.49 31.18
C SER A 130 5.36 -7.47 32.05
N THR A 131 5.75 -7.56 33.31
CA THR A 131 5.01 -8.32 34.33
C THR A 131 3.63 -7.75 34.63
N GLY A 132 3.31 -6.55 34.16
CA GLY A 132 1.96 -5.96 34.23
C GLY A 132 1.00 -6.57 33.22
N VAL A 133 1.49 -7.20 32.16
CA VAL A 133 0.71 -7.84 31.09
C VAL A 133 0.90 -9.35 31.07
N ILE A 134 2.14 -9.82 31.24
CA ILE A 134 2.49 -11.23 31.19
C ILE A 134 2.64 -11.80 32.60
N THR A 135 1.83 -12.81 32.89
CA THR A 135 2.01 -13.72 34.04
C THR A 135 2.52 -15.04 33.50
N PRO A 136 3.82 -15.39 33.69
CA PRO A 136 4.39 -16.63 33.19
C PRO A 136 3.60 -17.86 33.68
N GLY A 137 3.41 -18.85 32.82
CA GLY A 137 2.60 -20.04 33.09
C GLY A 137 1.09 -19.84 32.98
N VAL A 138 0.62 -18.60 32.74
CA VAL A 138 -0.82 -18.26 32.68
C VAL A 138 -1.15 -17.55 31.37
N THR A 139 -0.46 -16.45 31.06
CA THR A 139 -0.76 -15.60 29.90
C THR A 139 -0.38 -16.29 28.60
N THR A 140 -1.29 -16.27 27.64
CA THR A 140 -1.07 -16.78 26.29
C THR A 140 -0.55 -15.69 25.34
N THR A 141 0.08 -16.10 24.25
CA THR A 141 0.52 -15.18 23.19
C THR A 141 -0.65 -14.41 22.59
N ASP A 142 -1.83 -15.04 22.46
CA ASP A 142 -3.04 -14.40 21.94
C ASP A 142 -3.57 -13.29 22.88
N GLU A 143 -3.53 -13.51 24.19
CA GLU A 143 -3.92 -12.47 25.17
C GLU A 143 -3.04 -11.23 25.06
N VAL A 144 -1.72 -11.42 24.84
CA VAL A 144 -0.81 -10.27 24.64
C VAL A 144 -1.08 -9.57 23.31
N VAL A 145 -1.37 -10.30 22.23
CA VAL A 145 -1.81 -9.72 20.94
C VAL A 145 -3.08 -8.89 21.13
N TRP A 146 -4.08 -9.42 21.83
CA TRP A 146 -5.32 -8.69 22.10
C TRP A 146 -5.07 -7.46 22.96
N TRP A 147 -4.25 -7.55 24.00
CA TRP A 147 -3.85 -6.43 24.83
C TRP A 147 -3.22 -5.30 23.99
N MET A 148 -2.28 -5.64 23.08
CA MET A 148 -1.67 -4.65 22.18
C MET A 148 -2.71 -3.97 21.29
N ARG A 149 -3.66 -4.72 20.74
CA ARG A 149 -4.74 -4.17 19.90
C ARG A 149 -5.63 -3.21 20.67
N GLU A 150 -6.04 -3.59 21.87
CA GLU A 150 -6.85 -2.73 22.76
C GLU A 150 -6.09 -1.47 23.16
N LYS A 151 -4.80 -1.59 23.47
CA LYS A 151 -3.93 -0.45 23.81
C LYS A 151 -3.88 0.56 22.66
N VAL A 152 -3.64 0.11 21.42
CA VAL A 152 -3.63 0.97 20.23
C VAL A 152 -5.00 1.63 20.02
N SER A 153 -6.09 0.85 20.16
CA SER A 153 -7.45 1.35 20.02
C SER A 153 -7.79 2.42 21.07
N SER A 154 -7.38 2.20 22.33
CA SER A 154 -7.59 3.15 23.44
C SER A 154 -6.88 4.50 23.23
N MET A 155 -5.79 4.51 22.44
CA MET A 155 -5.07 5.71 22.04
C MET A 155 -5.70 6.39 20.81
N GLY A 156 -6.79 5.87 20.24
CA GLY A 156 -7.44 6.39 19.04
C GLY A 156 -6.64 6.13 17.76
N LEU A 157 -5.65 5.24 17.79
CA LEU A 157 -4.80 4.91 16.66
C LEU A 157 -5.37 3.72 15.88
N LYS A 158 -4.92 3.59 14.62
CA LYS A 158 -5.24 2.45 13.74
C LYS A 158 -3.95 1.76 13.33
N THR A 159 -3.99 0.43 13.27
CA THR A 159 -2.88 -0.36 12.76
C THR A 159 -3.08 -0.68 11.28
N TRP A 160 -1.99 -0.87 10.55
CA TRP A 160 -2.01 -1.40 9.19
C TRP A 160 -2.36 -2.90 9.19
N PHE A 161 -1.74 -3.64 10.12
CA PHE A 161 -1.98 -5.07 10.35
C PHE A 161 -1.95 -5.34 11.85
N HIS A 162 -2.47 -6.50 12.26
CA HIS A 162 -2.44 -6.90 13.66
C HIS A 162 -1.06 -7.45 14.03
N PRO A 163 -0.58 -7.19 15.27
CA PRO A 163 0.66 -7.78 15.75
C PRO A 163 0.52 -9.31 15.83
N THR A 164 1.64 -10.01 15.70
CA THR A 164 1.79 -11.43 16.02
C THR A 164 2.85 -11.59 17.10
N ILE A 165 2.70 -12.61 17.93
CA ILE A 165 3.65 -12.95 18.99
C ILE A 165 3.96 -14.43 18.89
N ASP A 166 5.24 -14.75 18.80
CA ASP A 166 5.74 -16.11 18.79
C ASP A 166 6.64 -16.35 20.01
N VAL A 167 6.61 -17.55 20.55
CA VAL A 167 7.52 -18.00 21.62
C VAL A 167 8.67 -18.76 20.99
N GLN A 168 9.87 -18.23 21.10
CA GLN A 168 11.07 -18.96 20.70
C GLN A 168 11.47 -19.96 21.79
N ARG A 169 11.65 -21.22 21.41
CA ARG A 169 12.14 -22.29 22.28
C ARG A 169 13.56 -22.66 21.88
N ALA A 170 14.35 -23.13 22.83
CA ALA A 170 15.76 -23.45 22.60
C ALA A 170 15.99 -24.61 21.58
N ASP A 171 14.95 -25.42 21.34
CA ASP A 171 14.93 -26.57 20.42
C ASP A 171 14.25 -26.25 19.07
N ASP A 172 13.72 -25.06 18.87
CA ASP A 172 13.13 -24.66 17.60
C ASP A 172 14.24 -24.36 16.58
N SER A 173 14.45 -25.34 15.67
CA SER A 173 15.39 -25.18 14.54
C SER A 173 14.91 -24.21 13.45
N ASP A 174 13.63 -23.84 13.45
CA ASP A 174 13.00 -22.99 12.42
C ASP A 174 12.78 -21.56 12.91
N LEU A 175 13.88 -20.84 13.11
CA LEU A 175 13.89 -19.40 13.48
C LEU A 175 13.15 -18.47 12.48
N TYR A 176 12.72 -18.98 11.32
CA TYR A 176 12.15 -18.16 10.24
C TYR A 176 10.88 -18.73 9.61
N ALA A 177 10.23 -19.71 10.22
CA ALA A 177 8.95 -20.23 9.70
C ALA A 177 7.80 -19.24 9.96
N PHE A 178 7.67 -18.25 9.10
CA PHE A 178 6.53 -17.32 9.07
C PHE A 178 5.18 -18.04 8.83
N ASP A 179 5.20 -19.33 8.47
CA ASP A 179 4.04 -20.18 8.19
C ASP A 179 3.71 -21.17 9.32
N ALA A 180 4.37 -21.10 10.47
CA ALA A 180 3.98 -21.92 11.60
C ALA A 180 2.55 -21.52 12.00
N LYS A 181 1.62 -22.48 11.94
CA LYS A 181 0.26 -22.31 12.45
C LYS A 181 0.35 -21.65 13.81
N GLN A 182 -0.27 -20.49 13.98
CA GLN A 182 -0.35 -19.80 15.26
C GLN A 182 -0.89 -20.79 16.30
N LYS A 183 -0.01 -21.32 17.09
CA LYS A 183 -0.37 -22.04 18.31
C LYS A 183 -0.47 -20.96 19.38
N PHE A 184 -1.62 -20.87 20.03
CA PHE A 184 -1.79 -20.06 21.23
C PHE A 184 -0.97 -20.71 22.35
N ASP A 185 0.27 -20.29 22.48
CA ASP A 185 1.19 -20.85 23.47
C ASP A 185 1.11 -20.08 24.78
N ILE A 186 1.07 -20.81 25.90
CA ILE A 186 1.24 -20.23 27.24
C ILE A 186 2.70 -19.82 27.37
N ILE A 187 2.96 -18.57 27.72
CA ILE A 187 4.29 -18.01 27.91
C ILE A 187 4.85 -18.61 29.21
N GLN A 188 5.93 -19.36 29.08
CA GLN A 188 6.62 -20.00 30.19
C GLN A 188 7.63 -19.05 30.85
N PRO A 189 8.06 -19.32 32.12
CA PRO A 189 9.12 -18.55 32.78
C PRO A 189 10.44 -18.55 32.01
#